data_292f36ea03b2fbe914413fb123c00ecd
#
_entry.id   292f36ea03b2fbe914413fb123c00ecd
#
_cell.length_a   1.000
_cell.length_b   1.000
_cell.length_c   1.000
_cell.angle_alpha   90.00
_cell.angle_beta   90.00
_cell.angle_gamma   90.00
#
_symmetry.space_group_name_H-M   'P 1'
#
loop_
_entity.id
_entity.type
_entity.pdbx_description
1 polymer ?
#
loop_
_entity_poly.entity_id
_entity_poly.type
_entity_poly.pdbx_seq_one_letter_code
_entity_poly.pdbx_strand_id
1 'polypeptide(L)'
;ELTLLYSSDDSVRQALAADFANQLGELGISASIEGVGWDTAYDRALSEPLIWGWGAHTPMELYNLYHTIGDTGSAQYSPYSNPAVDAYMDQALQSTDLEASYALWQKAQWDGAIGVTQEGDVPWVWLVNVDHLYWVRDGLQVAEQKIHPHGHGWSIVNNVDQWSWA
;
A
#
# COMPACT_ATOMS: atom_id res chain seq x y z
N GLU A 1 -12.66 -3.24 -22.04
CA GLU A 1 -11.64 -2.19 -22.00
C GLU A 1 -11.49 -1.72 -20.56
N LEU A 2 -10.25 -1.62 -20.09
CA LEU A 2 -9.89 -1.23 -18.73
C LEU A 2 -9.09 0.06 -18.78
N THR A 3 -9.39 1.03 -17.94
CA THR A 3 -8.57 2.23 -17.77
C THR A 3 -7.85 2.17 -16.44
N LEU A 4 -6.52 2.19 -16.46
CA LEU A 4 -5.69 2.23 -15.26
C LEU A 4 -5.36 3.69 -14.94
N LEU A 5 -5.85 4.18 -13.82
CA LEU A 5 -5.58 5.53 -13.36
C LEU A 5 -4.25 5.60 -12.61
N TYR A 6 -3.55 6.72 -12.74
CA TYR A 6 -2.37 7.04 -11.93
C TYR A 6 -2.30 8.55 -11.67
N SER A 7 -1.57 8.97 -10.64
CA SER A 7 -1.33 10.39 -10.37
C SER A 7 -0.48 11.01 -11.47
N SER A 8 -0.97 12.04 -12.13
CA SER A 8 -0.34 12.67 -13.32
C SER A 8 1.03 13.30 -13.05
N ASP A 9 1.35 13.57 -11.79
CA ASP A 9 2.63 14.14 -11.33
C ASP A 9 3.62 13.08 -10.83
N ASP A 10 3.29 11.80 -10.95
CA ASP A 10 4.10 10.68 -10.47
C ASP A 10 4.58 9.77 -11.61
N SER A 11 5.83 9.98 -12.02
CA SER A 11 6.45 9.20 -13.10
C SER A 11 6.64 7.72 -12.77
N VAL A 12 6.77 7.35 -11.49
CA VAL A 12 6.89 5.95 -11.07
C VAL A 12 5.58 5.24 -11.25
N ARG A 13 4.47 5.85 -10.81
CA ARG A 13 3.12 5.29 -11.00
C ARG A 13 2.74 5.22 -12.47
N GLN A 14 3.16 6.21 -13.28
CA GLN A 14 3.00 6.16 -14.73
C GLN A 14 3.69 4.94 -15.34
N ALA A 15 4.94 4.69 -14.95
CA ALA A 15 5.71 3.55 -15.44
C ALA A 15 5.08 2.22 -15.02
N LEU A 16 4.63 2.09 -13.77
CA LEU A 16 3.93 0.91 -13.28
C LEU A 16 2.61 0.68 -14.02
N ALA A 17 1.82 1.74 -14.27
CA ALA A 17 0.57 1.64 -15.02
C ALA A 17 0.83 1.14 -16.46
N ALA A 18 1.86 1.68 -17.11
CA ALA A 18 2.23 1.29 -18.47
C ALA A 18 2.69 -0.18 -18.54
N ASP A 19 3.54 -0.60 -17.61
CA ASP A 19 4.01 -1.98 -17.55
C ASP A 19 2.87 -2.96 -17.27
N PHE A 20 1.99 -2.63 -16.34
CA PHE A 20 0.82 -3.45 -16.03
C PHE A 20 -0.16 -3.53 -17.20
N ALA A 21 -0.42 -2.42 -17.90
CA ALA A 21 -1.24 -2.43 -19.10
C ALA A 21 -0.66 -3.32 -20.21
N ASN A 22 0.66 -3.31 -20.40
CA ASN A 22 1.34 -4.18 -21.36
C ASN A 22 1.19 -5.66 -20.99
N GLN A 23 1.38 -6.02 -19.72
CA GLN A 23 1.21 -7.40 -19.24
C GLN A 23 -0.23 -7.88 -19.40
N LEU A 24 -1.23 -7.03 -19.14
CA LEU A 24 -2.62 -7.33 -19.41
C LEU A 24 -2.86 -7.59 -20.91
N GLY A 25 -2.19 -6.82 -21.77
CA GLY A 25 -2.24 -7.03 -23.24
C GLY A 25 -1.75 -8.41 -23.68
N GLU A 26 -0.72 -8.96 -23.02
CA GLU A 26 -0.23 -10.33 -23.25
C GLU A 26 -1.27 -11.39 -22.91
N LEU A 27 -2.18 -11.08 -21.97
CA LEU A 27 -3.31 -11.93 -21.61
C LEU A 27 -4.57 -11.68 -22.47
N GLY A 28 -4.48 -10.81 -23.48
CA GLY A 28 -5.60 -10.44 -24.34
C GLY A 28 -6.59 -9.44 -23.73
N ILE A 29 -6.20 -8.77 -22.64
CA ILE A 29 -7.00 -7.73 -21.98
C ILE A 29 -6.55 -6.38 -22.47
N SER A 30 -7.47 -5.64 -23.13
CA SER A 30 -7.18 -4.26 -23.56
C SER A 30 -7.22 -3.31 -22.37
N ALA A 31 -6.10 -2.67 -22.08
CA ALA A 31 -5.97 -1.68 -21.03
C ALA A 31 -5.35 -0.39 -21.57
N SER A 32 -5.93 0.75 -21.19
CA SER A 32 -5.37 2.08 -21.38
C SER A 32 -4.89 2.65 -20.04
N ILE A 33 -4.01 3.65 -20.07
CA ILE A 33 -3.56 4.36 -18.87
C ILE A 33 -3.95 5.82 -18.94
N GLU A 34 -4.33 6.41 -17.81
CA GLU A 34 -4.72 7.81 -17.72
C GLU A 34 -4.13 8.47 -16.48
N GLY A 35 -3.34 9.55 -16.70
CA GLY A 35 -2.82 10.38 -15.62
C GLY A 35 -3.85 11.43 -15.20
N VAL A 36 -4.21 11.45 -13.93
CA VAL A 36 -5.22 12.35 -13.37
C VAL A 36 -4.72 13.01 -12.08
N GLY A 37 -5.34 14.13 -11.71
CA GLY A 37 -5.14 14.71 -10.37
C GLY A 37 -5.80 13.85 -9.29
N TRP A 38 -5.34 13.97 -8.05
CA TRP A 38 -5.81 13.13 -6.93
C TRP A 38 -7.32 13.23 -6.69
N ASP A 39 -7.93 14.42 -6.79
CA ASP A 39 -9.38 14.57 -6.62
C ASP A 39 -10.15 13.72 -7.63
N THR A 40 -9.76 13.78 -8.90
CA THR A 40 -10.34 12.95 -9.96
C THR A 40 -10.06 11.47 -9.77
N ALA A 41 -8.85 11.12 -9.30
CA ALA A 41 -8.50 9.73 -9.01
C ALA A 41 -9.41 9.14 -7.94
N TYR A 42 -9.66 9.88 -6.88
CA TYR A 42 -10.54 9.43 -5.78
C TYR A 42 -12.00 9.31 -6.22
N ASP A 43 -12.51 10.23 -7.00
CA ASP A 43 -13.87 10.16 -7.52
C ASP A 43 -14.13 8.93 -8.41
N ARG A 44 -13.09 8.45 -9.09
CA ARG A 44 -13.16 7.34 -10.04
C ARG A 44 -12.70 5.99 -9.47
N ALA A 45 -12.03 5.96 -8.33
CA ALA A 45 -11.37 4.77 -7.76
C ALA A 45 -12.33 3.59 -7.47
N LEU A 46 -13.63 3.84 -7.29
CA LEU A 46 -14.62 2.77 -7.11
C LEU A 46 -15.09 2.11 -8.43
N SER A 47 -14.81 2.73 -9.55
CA SER A 47 -15.21 2.24 -10.88
C SER A 47 -14.06 1.88 -11.78
N GLU A 48 -12.87 2.41 -11.52
CA GLU A 48 -11.67 2.23 -12.32
C GLU A 48 -10.46 1.91 -11.43
N PRO A 49 -9.60 0.98 -11.82
CA PRO A 49 -8.40 0.66 -11.05
C PRO A 49 -7.46 1.86 -10.96
N LEU A 50 -7.00 2.16 -9.75
CA LEU A 50 -6.06 3.22 -9.46
C LEU A 50 -4.72 2.63 -9.00
N ILE A 51 -3.63 3.01 -9.67
CA ILE A 51 -2.28 2.72 -9.19
C ILE A 51 -1.97 3.66 -8.02
N TRP A 52 -2.00 3.09 -6.84
CA TRP A 52 -1.80 3.82 -5.60
C TRP A 52 -0.49 3.40 -4.92
N GLY A 53 -0.27 3.86 -3.70
CA GLY A 53 0.81 3.45 -2.83
C GLY A 53 0.39 3.50 -1.38
N TRP A 54 0.89 2.56 -0.61
CA TRP A 54 0.62 2.48 0.82
C TRP A 54 1.87 2.11 1.59
N GLY A 55 2.03 2.66 2.80
CA GLY A 55 3.09 2.31 3.72
C GLY A 55 2.51 1.74 5.00
N ALA A 56 2.97 0.54 5.39
CA ALA A 56 2.54 -0.06 6.64
C ALA A 56 3.34 0.51 7.82
N HIS A 57 2.64 0.99 8.84
CA HIS A 57 3.26 1.48 10.08
C HIS A 57 3.02 0.51 11.24
N THR A 58 1.83 -0.05 11.29
CA THR A 58 1.37 -0.95 12.34
C THR A 58 0.34 -1.92 11.74
N PRO A 59 -0.02 -3.01 12.45
CA PRO A 59 -1.12 -3.87 12.02
C PRO A 59 -2.47 -3.14 11.85
N MET A 60 -2.62 -1.97 12.46
CA MET A 60 -3.80 -1.12 12.28
C MET A 60 -4.04 -0.71 10.81
N GLU A 61 -2.99 -0.73 9.99
CA GLU A 61 -3.13 -0.47 8.55
C GLU A 61 -3.94 -1.57 7.83
N LEU A 62 -3.94 -2.79 8.32
CA LEU A 62 -4.85 -3.83 7.81
C LEU A 62 -6.30 -3.45 8.07
N TYR A 63 -6.61 -2.94 9.27
CA TYR A 63 -7.94 -2.45 9.59
C TYR A 63 -8.36 -1.30 8.66
N ASN A 64 -7.48 -0.33 8.51
CA ASN A 64 -7.74 0.84 7.68
C ASN A 64 -7.98 0.50 6.21
N LEU A 65 -7.27 -0.50 5.67
CA LEU A 65 -7.37 -0.89 4.27
C LEU A 65 -8.52 -1.86 3.98
N TYR A 66 -8.85 -2.73 4.93
CA TYR A 66 -9.65 -3.92 4.61
C TYR A 66 -10.92 -4.07 5.45
N HIS A 67 -11.02 -3.43 6.61
CA HIS A 67 -12.21 -3.55 7.43
C HIS A 67 -13.41 -2.85 6.78
N THR A 68 -14.58 -3.50 6.80
CA THR A 68 -15.80 -2.99 6.16
C THR A 68 -16.22 -1.59 6.64
N ILE A 69 -15.96 -1.28 7.93
CA ILE A 69 -16.24 0.05 8.52
C ILE A 69 -14.94 0.81 8.87
N GLY A 70 -13.83 0.43 8.29
CA GLY A 70 -12.57 1.15 8.46
C GLY A 70 -12.78 2.64 8.21
N ASP A 71 -12.49 3.46 9.23
CA ASP A 71 -12.78 4.90 9.26
C ASP A 71 -11.74 5.70 8.45
N THR A 72 -11.07 5.08 7.56
CA THR A 72 -10.13 5.81 6.77
C THR A 72 -10.58 5.77 5.34
N GLY A 73 -10.24 6.79 4.64
CA GLY A 73 -10.59 6.92 3.25
C GLY A 73 -10.35 5.70 2.37
N SER A 74 -9.67 4.66 2.85
CA SER A 74 -9.46 3.41 2.12
C SER A 74 -10.72 2.59 1.94
N ALA A 75 -11.62 2.55 2.92
CA ALA A 75 -12.94 1.94 2.76
C ALA A 75 -13.78 2.64 1.68
N GLN A 76 -13.43 3.89 1.37
CA GLN A 76 -14.08 4.65 0.29
C GLN A 76 -13.59 4.23 -1.11
N TYR A 77 -12.44 3.55 -1.20
CA TYR A 77 -11.81 3.21 -2.48
C TYR A 77 -11.85 1.72 -2.82
N SER A 78 -12.37 0.91 -1.90
CA SER A 78 -12.60 -0.51 -2.13
C SER A 78 -13.97 -0.91 -1.56
N PRO A 79 -14.88 -1.45 -2.35
CA PRO A 79 -16.15 -1.96 -1.88
C PRO A 79 -16.01 -3.31 -1.15
N TYR A 80 -14.82 -3.65 -0.70
CA TYR A 80 -14.56 -4.90 -0.01
C TYR A 80 -15.29 -4.98 1.32
N SER A 81 -15.88 -6.13 1.60
CA SER A 81 -16.54 -6.44 2.86
C SER A 81 -16.50 -7.94 3.09
N ASN A 82 -15.88 -8.35 4.19
CA ASN A 82 -15.88 -9.73 4.64
C ASN A 82 -16.02 -9.79 6.16
N PRO A 83 -17.22 -10.08 6.70
CA PRO A 83 -17.47 -10.08 8.16
C PRO A 83 -16.58 -11.05 8.95
N ALA A 84 -16.08 -12.12 8.33
CA ALA A 84 -15.20 -13.05 9.01
C ALA A 84 -13.78 -12.49 9.16
N VAL A 85 -13.29 -11.76 8.15
CA VAL A 85 -12.03 -11.01 8.20
C VAL A 85 -12.14 -9.86 9.20
N ASP A 86 -13.26 -9.10 9.16
CA ASP A 86 -13.54 -8.03 10.12
C ASP A 86 -13.49 -8.54 11.56
N ALA A 87 -14.09 -9.71 11.82
CA ALA A 87 -14.09 -10.29 13.16
C ALA A 87 -12.69 -10.63 13.68
N TYR A 88 -11.76 -11.05 12.83
CA TYR A 88 -10.36 -11.23 13.24
C TYR A 88 -9.70 -9.91 13.62
N MET A 89 -9.91 -8.86 12.84
CA MET A 89 -9.36 -7.52 13.11
C MET A 89 -9.93 -6.92 14.40
N ASP A 90 -11.24 -7.03 14.61
CA ASP A 90 -11.91 -6.55 15.83
C ASP A 90 -11.40 -7.26 17.08
N GLN A 91 -11.25 -8.58 17.01
CA GLN A 91 -10.70 -9.36 18.12
C GLN A 91 -9.22 -9.01 18.37
N ALA A 92 -8.44 -8.76 17.33
CA ALA A 92 -7.06 -8.36 17.46
C ALA A 92 -6.91 -7.02 18.18
N LEU A 93 -7.80 -6.04 17.87
CA LEU A 93 -7.83 -4.75 18.55
C LEU A 93 -8.28 -4.83 20.01
N GLN A 94 -9.14 -5.78 20.35
CA GLN A 94 -9.64 -6.00 21.71
C GLN A 94 -8.70 -6.85 22.56
N SER A 95 -7.73 -7.53 21.96
CA SER A 95 -6.81 -8.40 22.67
C SER A 95 -5.88 -7.60 23.59
N THR A 96 -5.77 -8.00 24.83
CA THR A 96 -4.79 -7.46 25.80
C THR A 96 -3.46 -8.21 25.78
N ASP A 97 -3.40 -9.32 25.10
CA ASP A 97 -2.19 -10.11 24.87
C ASP A 97 -1.64 -9.85 23.46
N LEU A 98 -0.38 -9.43 23.37
CA LEU A 98 0.23 -9.00 22.12
C LEU A 98 0.38 -10.16 21.11
N GLU A 99 0.79 -11.32 21.56
CA GLU A 99 0.98 -12.50 20.71
C GLU A 99 -0.36 -13.01 20.17
N ALA A 100 -1.38 -13.03 21.03
CA ALA A 100 -2.75 -13.36 20.60
C ALA A 100 -3.28 -12.34 19.58
N SER A 101 -3.00 -11.04 19.78
CA SER A 101 -3.34 -10.00 18.81
C SER A 101 -2.65 -10.25 17.46
N TYR A 102 -1.34 -10.50 17.46
CA TYR A 102 -0.62 -10.78 16.22
C TYR A 102 -1.14 -12.02 15.48
N ALA A 103 -1.47 -13.07 16.19
CA ALA A 103 -2.06 -14.28 15.61
C ALA A 103 -3.40 -13.98 14.91
N LEU A 104 -4.20 -13.07 15.45
CA LEU A 104 -5.47 -12.66 14.84
C LEU A 104 -5.24 -11.77 13.61
N TRP A 105 -4.27 -10.85 13.65
CA TRP A 105 -3.88 -10.08 12.46
C TRP A 105 -3.35 -10.98 11.33
N GLN A 106 -2.62 -12.05 11.66
CA GLN A 106 -2.18 -13.04 10.67
C GLN A 106 -3.36 -13.80 10.06
N LYS A 107 -4.36 -14.16 10.88
CA LYS A 107 -5.58 -14.82 10.37
C LYS A 107 -6.42 -13.91 9.48
N ALA A 108 -6.48 -12.61 9.76
CA ALA A 108 -7.13 -11.65 8.88
C ALA A 108 -6.45 -11.58 7.51
N GLN A 109 -5.13 -11.79 7.45
CA GLN A 109 -4.41 -11.89 6.18
C GLN A 109 -4.72 -13.22 5.48
N TRP A 110 -4.59 -14.34 6.19
CA TRP A 110 -4.93 -15.68 5.69
C TRP A 110 -5.02 -16.69 6.82
N ASP A 111 -6.16 -17.37 6.96
CA ASP A 111 -6.39 -18.39 7.99
C ASP A 111 -6.36 -19.85 7.46
N GLY A 112 -6.12 -20.02 6.16
CA GLY A 112 -6.17 -21.27 5.45
C GLY A 112 -7.45 -21.48 4.60
N ALA A 113 -8.41 -20.55 4.70
CA ALA A 113 -9.67 -20.61 3.97
C ALA A 113 -10.15 -19.21 3.50
N ILE A 114 -9.96 -18.19 4.33
CA ILE A 114 -10.35 -16.81 4.05
C ILE A 114 -9.22 -15.86 4.42
N GLY A 115 -9.23 -14.66 3.85
CA GLY A 115 -8.27 -13.60 4.14
C GLY A 115 -8.11 -12.63 2.98
N VAL A 116 -7.30 -11.59 3.20
CA VAL A 116 -7.11 -10.50 2.23
C VAL A 116 -5.92 -10.70 1.29
N THR A 117 -5.15 -11.76 1.46
CA THR A 117 -3.98 -12.05 0.59
C THR A 117 -4.40 -12.66 -0.76
N GLN A 118 -3.43 -12.95 -1.60
CA GLN A 118 -3.63 -13.53 -2.93
C GLN A 118 -4.26 -14.92 -2.93
N GLU A 119 -4.21 -15.64 -1.82
CA GLU A 119 -4.89 -16.93 -1.65
C GLU A 119 -6.37 -16.78 -1.31
N GLY A 120 -6.79 -15.58 -0.91
CA GLY A 120 -8.13 -15.24 -0.46
C GLY A 120 -8.85 -14.26 -1.37
N ASP A 121 -9.38 -13.18 -0.79
CA ASP A 121 -10.30 -12.23 -1.45
C ASP A 121 -9.62 -11.21 -2.37
N VAL A 122 -8.34 -10.96 -2.20
CA VAL A 122 -7.51 -10.05 -3.02
C VAL A 122 -8.16 -8.69 -3.27
N PRO A 123 -8.61 -7.94 -2.26
CA PRO A 123 -9.23 -6.64 -2.50
C PRO A 123 -8.25 -5.59 -3.05
N TRP A 124 -6.94 -5.82 -2.86
CA TRP A 124 -5.85 -5.02 -3.39
C TRP A 124 -4.81 -5.92 -4.06
N VAL A 125 -4.35 -5.51 -5.24
CA VAL A 125 -3.25 -6.16 -5.95
C VAL A 125 -1.95 -5.42 -5.64
N TRP A 126 -1.07 -6.05 -4.84
CA TRP A 126 0.24 -5.50 -4.51
C TRP A 126 1.21 -5.75 -5.66
N LEU A 127 1.70 -4.67 -6.28
CA LEU A 127 2.56 -4.76 -7.46
C LEU A 127 4.04 -4.83 -7.08
N VAL A 128 4.52 -3.84 -6.34
CA VAL A 128 5.95 -3.70 -5.99
C VAL A 128 6.12 -2.99 -4.65
N ASN A 129 7.27 -3.22 -4.01
CA ASN A 129 7.81 -2.33 -3.01
C ASN A 129 8.80 -1.38 -3.68
N VAL A 130 8.58 -0.08 -3.55
CA VAL A 130 9.44 0.94 -4.17
C VAL A 130 10.56 1.30 -3.21
N ASP A 131 11.80 1.18 -3.68
CA ASP A 131 12.96 1.65 -2.95
C ASP A 131 13.08 3.18 -2.99
N HIS A 132 13.44 3.79 -1.87
CA HIS A 132 13.79 5.20 -1.80
C HIS A 132 15.26 5.39 -2.15
N LEU A 133 15.54 6.13 -3.21
CA LEU A 133 16.90 6.41 -3.66
C LEU A 133 17.30 7.84 -3.28
N TYR A 134 18.50 7.97 -2.76
CA TYR A 134 19.05 9.26 -2.35
C TYR A 134 20.41 9.47 -2.99
N TRP A 135 20.63 10.67 -3.51
CA TRP A 135 21.93 11.14 -3.99
C TRP A 135 22.56 12.02 -2.93
N VAL A 136 23.69 11.60 -2.43
CA VAL A 136 24.42 12.30 -1.38
C VAL A 136 25.63 12.97 -2.01
N ARG A 137 25.90 14.24 -1.66
CA ARG A 137 27.07 14.96 -2.16
C ARG A 137 28.36 14.32 -1.64
N ASP A 138 29.37 14.25 -2.49
CA ASP A 138 30.69 13.76 -2.11
C ASP A 138 31.23 14.49 -0.89
N GLY A 139 31.78 13.72 0.05
CA GLY A 139 32.28 14.24 1.34
C GLY A 139 31.21 14.38 2.44
N LEU A 140 29.92 14.29 2.13
CA LEU A 140 28.90 14.21 3.17
C LEU A 140 28.81 12.78 3.71
N GLN A 141 29.06 12.61 4.98
CA GLN A 141 28.86 11.35 5.70
C GLN A 141 27.48 11.37 6.35
N VAL A 142 26.59 10.55 5.83
CA VAL A 142 25.27 10.31 6.38
C VAL A 142 25.39 9.27 7.49
N ALA A 143 24.77 9.51 8.62
CA ALA A 143 24.78 8.57 9.73
C ALA A 143 24.11 7.24 9.36
N GLU A 144 24.40 6.18 10.10
CA GLU A 144 23.83 4.85 9.88
C GLU A 144 22.30 4.94 9.83
N GLN A 145 21.72 4.46 8.73
CA GLN A 145 20.29 4.47 8.54
C GLN A 145 19.66 3.23 9.17
N LYS A 146 18.60 3.42 9.94
CA LYS A 146 17.78 2.33 10.48
C LYS A 146 16.57 2.12 9.58
N ILE A 147 16.05 0.90 9.58
CA ILE A 147 14.78 0.60 8.94
C ILE A 147 13.71 1.47 9.57
N HIS A 148 13.04 2.25 8.73
CA HIS A 148 11.95 3.13 9.14
C HIS A 148 10.64 2.58 8.59
N PRO A 149 9.67 2.24 9.42
CA PRO A 149 8.44 1.59 8.95
C PRO A 149 7.61 2.48 8.03
N HIS A 150 7.72 3.79 8.15
CA HIS A 150 6.90 4.72 7.37
C HIS A 150 7.29 4.85 5.89
N GLY A 151 8.53 4.59 5.50
CA GLY A 151 8.93 4.51 4.10
C GLY A 151 8.78 5.76 3.23
N HIS A 152 8.38 6.91 3.75
CA HIS A 152 8.13 8.13 2.97
C HIS A 152 9.38 9.01 2.76
N GLY A 153 10.53 8.41 2.63
CA GLY A 153 11.76 9.14 2.32
C GLY A 153 12.36 9.97 3.46
N TRP A 154 11.76 9.94 4.63
CA TRP A 154 12.20 10.73 5.78
C TRP A 154 13.30 10.04 6.59
N SER A 155 13.47 8.76 6.39
CA SER A 155 14.47 7.96 7.13
C SER A 155 15.87 8.54 7.03
N ILE A 156 16.24 9.07 5.87
CA ILE A 156 17.59 9.65 5.67
C ILE A 156 17.85 10.88 6.54
N VAL A 157 16.84 11.67 6.87
CA VAL A 157 16.99 12.90 7.66
C VAL A 157 16.70 12.74 9.14
N ASN A 158 16.25 11.56 9.59
CA ASN A 158 15.90 11.31 10.99
C ASN A 158 17.06 11.50 11.98
N ASN A 159 18.29 11.46 11.49
CA ASN A 159 19.52 11.60 12.26
C ASN A 159 20.47 12.63 11.65
N VAL A 160 19.93 13.67 11.05
CA VAL A 160 20.69 14.74 10.40
C VAL A 160 21.68 15.43 11.36
N ASP A 161 21.40 15.43 12.65
CA ASP A 161 22.26 15.89 13.73
C ASP A 161 23.57 15.08 13.85
N GLN A 162 23.62 13.88 13.30
CA GLN A 162 24.78 12.99 13.28
C GLN A 162 25.56 13.04 11.96
N TRP A 163 25.09 13.83 10.99
CA TRP A 163 25.79 13.98 9.71
C TRP A 163 27.05 14.83 9.87
N SER A 164 28.06 14.52 9.08
CA SER A 164 29.32 15.25 9.09
C SER A 164 29.92 15.38 7.69
N TRP A 165 30.83 16.32 7.54
CA TRP A 165 31.65 16.43 6.35
C TRP A 165 32.99 15.73 6.61
N ALA A 166 33.46 14.96 5.60
CA ALA A 166 34.82 14.39 5.62
C ALA A 166 35.88 15.45 5.34
#